data_d6aa89cfc0ba664ea73c298aa824c0fa
#
_entry.id   d6aa89cfc0ba664ea73c298aa824c0fa
#
_cell.length_a   1.000
_cell.length_b   1.000
_cell.length_c   1.000
_cell.angle_alpha   90.00
_cell.angle_beta   90.00
_cell.angle_gamma   90.00
#
_symmetry.space_group_name_H-M   'P 1'
#
loop_
_entity.id
_entity.type
_entity.pdbx_description
1 polymer ?
#
loop_
_entity_poly.entity_id
_entity_poly.type
_entity_poly.pdbx_seq_one_letter_code
_entity_poly.pdbx_strand_id
1 'polypeptide(L)'
;MTNTRATRHTQAFEDLLESMRAKLHRLIPDVEIQAKAQLAFEINRLKRELNAIILGHNYMEPALYCSVPDNVGDSLQLSRVSAQSEADIIVFCGVKFMAETAKILNPNRMVLLPNLEAGCSLAEGITADDVRALKERFPGAPVVSYVNTHAETKAVSDYCCTSGNADALVRYLLN
;
A
#
# COMPACT_ATOMS: atom_id res chain seq x y z
N MET A 1 -26.81 18.65 24.75
CA MET A 1 -25.98 17.52 24.21
C MET A 1 -25.02 17.92 23.08
N THR A 2 -25.12 19.07 22.45
CA THR A 2 -24.30 19.57 21.32
C THR A 2 -22.88 19.99 21.71
N ASN A 3 -22.65 20.42 22.94
CA ASN A 3 -21.34 20.96 23.36
C ASN A 3 -20.24 19.87 23.51
N THR A 4 -20.63 18.70 23.99
CA THR A 4 -19.67 17.59 24.24
C THR A 4 -19.06 17.00 22.95
N ARG A 5 -19.80 17.02 21.83
CA ARG A 5 -19.31 16.47 20.53
C ARG A 5 -18.31 17.43 19.86
N ALA A 6 -18.60 18.73 19.91
CA ALA A 6 -17.69 19.77 19.39
C ALA A 6 -16.38 19.80 20.18
N THR A 7 -16.44 19.72 21.51
CA THR A 7 -15.25 19.68 22.37
C THR A 7 -14.38 18.45 22.11
N ARG A 8 -14.99 17.27 21.93
CA ARG A 8 -14.25 16.03 21.61
C ARG A 8 -13.60 16.09 20.22
N HIS A 9 -14.25 16.71 19.25
CA HIS A 9 -13.71 16.88 17.90
C HIS A 9 -12.49 17.81 17.92
N THR A 10 -12.58 18.92 18.64
CA THR A 10 -11.46 19.86 18.80
C THR A 10 -10.28 19.19 19.52
N GLN A 11 -10.50 18.45 20.60
CA GLN A 11 -9.45 17.75 21.33
C GLN A 11 -8.76 16.70 20.44
N ALA A 12 -9.52 15.89 19.71
CA ALA A 12 -8.94 14.87 18.83
C ALA A 12 -8.09 15.44 17.68
N PHE A 13 -8.44 16.62 17.19
CA PHE A 13 -7.61 17.35 16.24
C PHE A 13 -6.31 17.86 16.87
N GLU A 14 -6.39 18.47 18.06
CA GLU A 14 -5.20 18.97 18.77
C GLU A 14 -4.24 17.83 19.12
N ASP A 15 -4.75 16.68 19.56
CA ASP A 15 -3.95 15.49 19.85
C ASP A 15 -3.19 14.99 18.60
N LEU A 16 -3.87 14.97 17.44
CA LEU A 16 -3.24 14.61 16.16
C LEU A 16 -2.16 15.62 15.77
N LEU A 17 -2.47 16.91 15.86
CA LEU A 17 -1.53 18.00 15.52
C LEU A 17 -0.28 17.94 16.40
N GLU A 18 -0.44 17.75 17.71
CA GLU A 18 0.68 17.63 18.64
C GLU A 18 1.54 16.39 18.32
N SER A 19 0.90 15.25 18.04
CA SER A 19 1.60 14.03 17.61
C SER A 19 2.41 14.26 16.33
N MET A 20 1.84 14.95 15.33
CA MET A 20 2.54 15.29 14.10
C MET A 20 3.68 16.26 14.33
N ARG A 21 3.49 17.29 15.17
CA ARG A 21 4.56 18.22 15.57
C ARG A 21 5.75 17.50 16.20
N ALA A 22 5.48 16.61 17.14
CA ALA A 22 6.52 15.85 17.82
C ALA A 22 7.42 15.07 16.84
N LYS A 23 6.85 14.55 15.75
CA LYS A 23 7.57 13.75 14.76
C LYS A 23 8.20 14.57 13.62
N LEU A 24 7.59 15.70 13.26
CA LEU A 24 7.88 16.42 12.01
C LEU A 24 8.57 17.77 12.18
N HIS A 25 8.65 18.33 13.39
CA HIS A 25 9.16 19.68 13.64
C HIS A 25 10.60 19.96 13.14
N ARG A 26 11.38 18.90 12.91
CA ARG A 26 12.74 18.99 12.35
C ARG A 26 12.79 18.78 10.84
N LEU A 27 11.68 18.39 10.22
CA LEU A 27 11.59 18.00 8.80
C LEU A 27 10.88 19.05 7.97
N ILE A 28 9.80 19.65 8.50
CA ILE A 28 8.96 20.62 7.80
C ILE A 28 8.50 21.74 8.73
N PRO A 29 8.18 22.94 8.19
CA PRO A 29 7.69 24.09 8.97
C PRO A 29 6.35 23.80 9.67
N ASP A 30 6.12 24.44 10.83
CA ASP A 30 4.88 24.24 11.60
C ASP A 30 3.60 24.60 10.83
N VAL A 31 3.65 25.62 10.00
CA VAL A 31 2.51 26.01 9.14
C VAL A 31 2.10 24.87 8.17
N GLU A 32 3.08 24.14 7.67
CA GLU A 32 2.83 22.97 6.80
C GLU A 32 2.30 21.79 7.61
N ILE A 33 2.83 21.56 8.83
CA ILE A 33 2.31 20.54 9.74
C ILE A 33 0.83 20.80 10.05
N GLN A 34 0.45 22.04 10.35
CA GLN A 34 -0.94 22.41 10.61
C GLN A 34 -1.86 22.13 9.43
N ALA A 35 -1.46 22.54 8.22
CA ALA A 35 -2.24 22.31 7.01
C ALA A 35 -2.41 20.79 6.72
N LYS A 36 -1.34 20.01 6.88
CA LYS A 36 -1.37 18.54 6.69
C LYS A 36 -2.17 17.84 7.79
N ALA A 37 -2.15 18.35 9.04
CA ALA A 37 -2.93 17.81 10.14
C ALA A 37 -4.44 17.96 9.89
N GLN A 38 -4.88 19.07 9.29
CA GLN A 38 -6.29 19.25 8.92
C GLN A 38 -6.73 18.21 7.90
N LEU A 39 -5.93 17.97 6.85
CA LEU A 39 -6.21 16.95 5.85
C LEU A 39 -6.20 15.53 6.47
N ALA A 40 -5.20 15.23 7.27
CA ALA A 40 -5.08 13.94 7.95
C ALA A 40 -6.26 13.67 8.89
N PHE A 41 -6.75 14.70 9.58
CA PHE A 41 -7.91 14.60 10.46
C PHE A 41 -9.18 14.24 9.68
N GLU A 42 -9.43 14.91 8.55
CA GLU A 42 -10.57 14.60 7.69
C GLU A 42 -10.46 13.21 7.04
N ILE A 43 -9.27 12.82 6.57
CA ILE A 43 -9.03 11.47 6.03
C ILE A 43 -9.31 10.42 7.11
N ASN A 44 -8.80 10.60 8.34
CA ASN A 44 -9.05 9.68 9.45
C ASN A 44 -10.52 9.63 9.87
N ARG A 45 -11.29 10.70 9.68
CA ARG A 45 -12.74 10.71 9.87
C ARG A 45 -13.43 9.86 8.79
N LEU A 46 -13.16 10.15 7.51
CA LEU A 46 -13.73 9.42 6.38
C LEU A 46 -13.39 7.92 6.41
N LYS A 47 -12.15 7.59 6.75
CA LYS A 47 -11.70 6.21 6.92
C LYS A 47 -12.60 5.41 7.87
N ARG A 48 -12.95 6.00 9.03
CA ARG A 48 -13.85 5.35 10.00
C ARG A 48 -15.29 5.27 9.49
N GLU A 49 -15.79 6.33 8.85
CA GLU A 49 -17.16 6.38 8.34
C GLU A 49 -17.41 5.41 7.20
N LEU A 50 -16.40 5.16 6.38
CA LEU A 50 -16.46 4.30 5.20
C LEU A 50 -15.99 2.86 5.44
N ASN A 51 -15.69 2.49 6.68
CA ASN A 51 -15.05 1.20 7.00
C ASN A 51 -13.85 0.92 6.09
N ALA A 52 -12.94 1.90 5.98
CA ALA A 52 -11.76 1.82 5.14
C ALA A 52 -10.49 1.61 5.96
N ILE A 53 -9.54 0.85 5.42
CA ILE A 53 -8.17 0.74 5.91
C ILE A 53 -7.22 1.45 4.93
N ILE A 54 -6.24 2.15 5.46
CA ILE A 54 -5.19 2.79 4.66
C ILE A 54 -3.86 2.08 4.92
N LEU A 55 -3.31 1.51 3.85
CA LEU A 55 -2.03 0.82 3.85
C LEU A 55 -0.98 1.73 3.22
N GLY A 56 0.11 1.97 3.93
CA GLY A 56 1.14 2.90 3.52
C GLY A 56 2.49 2.25 3.31
N HIS A 57 3.08 2.43 2.12
CA HIS A 57 4.42 1.94 1.87
C HIS A 57 5.47 2.81 2.56
N ASN A 58 6.61 2.21 2.93
CA ASN A 58 7.72 2.88 3.63
C ASN A 58 8.32 4.09 2.89
N TYR A 59 8.01 4.28 1.60
CA TYR A 59 8.51 5.40 0.78
C TYR A 59 7.62 6.64 0.80
N MET A 60 6.53 6.61 1.57
CA MET A 60 5.64 7.76 1.67
C MET A 60 6.33 8.99 2.25
N GLU A 61 5.76 10.13 1.91
CA GLU A 61 6.11 11.40 2.52
C GLU A 61 5.91 11.32 4.06
N PRO A 62 6.85 11.83 4.87
CA PRO A 62 6.84 11.65 6.32
C PRO A 62 5.57 12.10 7.04
N ALA A 63 4.93 13.18 6.60
CA ALA A 63 3.72 13.65 7.24
C ALA A 63 2.53 12.71 6.97
N LEU A 64 2.43 12.15 5.77
CA LEU A 64 1.45 11.11 5.45
C LEU A 64 1.73 9.84 6.26
N TYR A 65 3.00 9.39 6.26
CA TYR A 65 3.46 8.19 6.95
C TYR A 65 3.05 8.16 8.43
N CYS A 66 3.19 9.28 9.13
CA CYS A 66 2.96 9.32 10.58
C CYS A 66 1.54 9.68 11.01
N SER A 67 0.60 9.95 10.09
CA SER A 67 -0.69 10.55 10.42
C SER A 67 -1.92 9.80 9.93
N VAL A 68 -1.84 9.09 8.80
CA VAL A 68 -3.02 8.55 8.10
C VAL A 68 -3.08 7.02 8.02
N PRO A 69 -2.00 6.30 7.66
CA PRO A 69 -2.06 4.85 7.50
C PRO A 69 -2.34 4.10 8.80
N ASP A 70 -3.11 3.02 8.69
CA ASP A 70 -3.32 2.07 9.78
C ASP A 70 -2.15 1.11 9.92
N ASN A 71 -1.54 0.77 8.78
CA ASN A 71 -0.36 -0.07 8.72
C ASN A 71 0.64 0.51 7.72
N VAL A 72 1.91 0.47 8.10
CA VAL A 72 3.03 0.85 7.23
C VAL A 72 3.99 -0.33 7.11
N GLY A 73 4.63 -0.49 5.95
CA GLY A 73 5.53 -1.60 5.73
C GLY A 73 6.05 -1.71 4.30
N ASP A 74 6.69 -2.83 4.03
CA ASP A 74 7.10 -3.22 2.68
C ASP A 74 5.95 -3.88 1.89
N SER A 75 6.19 -4.15 0.60
CA SER A 75 5.19 -4.72 -0.31
C SER A 75 4.63 -6.06 0.17
N LEU A 76 5.47 -6.94 0.73
CA LEU A 76 5.04 -8.26 1.18
C LEU A 76 4.21 -8.17 2.47
N GLN A 77 4.68 -7.36 3.42
CA GLN A 77 3.96 -7.13 4.67
C GLN A 77 2.59 -6.53 4.42
N LEU A 78 2.50 -5.49 3.60
CA LEU A 78 1.23 -4.83 3.27
C LEU A 78 0.29 -5.74 2.48
N SER A 79 0.82 -6.61 1.60
CA SER A 79 0.01 -7.63 0.92
C SER A 79 -0.63 -8.61 1.90
N ARG A 80 0.11 -9.06 2.92
CA ARG A 80 -0.42 -9.94 3.97
C ARG A 80 -1.48 -9.22 4.81
N VAL A 81 -1.24 -7.98 5.20
CA VAL A 81 -2.21 -7.17 5.95
C VAL A 81 -3.48 -6.97 5.12
N SER A 82 -3.35 -6.66 3.83
CA SER A 82 -4.51 -6.49 2.95
C SER A 82 -5.36 -7.75 2.87
N ALA A 83 -4.73 -8.93 2.75
CA ALA A 83 -5.42 -10.22 2.67
C ALA A 83 -6.19 -10.58 3.95
N GLN A 84 -5.74 -10.09 5.11
CA GLN A 84 -6.36 -10.34 6.41
C GLN A 84 -7.36 -9.24 6.81
N SER A 85 -7.43 -8.13 6.08
CA SER A 85 -8.30 -7.01 6.42
C SER A 85 -9.77 -7.38 6.25
N GLU A 86 -10.62 -6.93 7.16
CA GLU A 86 -12.08 -7.02 7.06
C GLU A 86 -12.74 -5.73 6.56
N ALA A 87 -11.97 -4.69 6.29
CA ALA A 87 -12.49 -3.42 5.78
C ALA A 87 -13.12 -3.57 4.39
N ASP A 88 -14.15 -2.79 4.12
CA ASP A 88 -14.84 -2.78 2.82
C ASP A 88 -13.98 -2.11 1.73
N ILE A 89 -13.18 -1.13 2.14
CA ILE A 89 -12.33 -0.32 1.26
C ILE A 89 -10.88 -0.42 1.74
N ILE A 90 -9.98 -0.73 0.82
CA ILE A 90 -8.53 -0.69 1.04
C ILE A 90 -7.96 0.46 0.21
N VAL A 91 -7.44 1.48 0.86
CA VAL A 91 -6.70 2.57 0.19
C VAL A 91 -5.22 2.24 0.27
N PHE A 92 -4.57 2.05 -0.87
CA PHE A 92 -3.16 1.68 -0.93
C PHE A 92 -2.30 2.91 -1.27
N CYS A 93 -1.65 3.49 -0.27
CA CYS A 93 -0.68 4.57 -0.44
C CYS A 93 0.70 3.99 -0.78
N GLY A 94 0.91 3.75 -2.07
CA GLY A 94 2.11 3.14 -2.65
C GLY A 94 2.07 3.25 -4.16
N VAL A 95 2.62 2.27 -4.86
CA VAL A 95 2.65 2.23 -6.32
C VAL A 95 1.64 1.20 -6.89
N LYS A 96 1.34 1.34 -8.17
CA LYS A 96 0.26 0.62 -8.88
C LYS A 96 0.31 -0.90 -8.66
N PHE A 97 1.46 -1.56 -8.85
CA PHE A 97 1.56 -3.02 -8.70
C PHE A 97 1.22 -3.52 -7.29
N MET A 98 1.42 -2.69 -6.26
CA MET A 98 1.05 -3.02 -4.87
C MET A 98 -0.46 -3.01 -4.68
N ALA A 99 -1.14 -1.98 -5.21
CA ALA A 99 -2.60 -1.91 -5.20
C ALA A 99 -3.23 -3.05 -6.03
N GLU A 100 -2.64 -3.38 -7.19
CA GLU A 100 -3.03 -4.54 -7.99
C GLU A 100 -2.89 -5.84 -7.21
N THR A 101 -1.78 -6.04 -6.50
CA THR A 101 -1.58 -7.22 -5.64
C THR A 101 -2.63 -7.28 -4.51
N ALA A 102 -2.90 -6.14 -3.87
CA ALA A 102 -3.96 -6.06 -2.87
C ALA A 102 -5.34 -6.41 -3.46
N LYS A 103 -5.62 -5.99 -4.70
CA LYS A 103 -6.87 -6.32 -5.40
C LYS A 103 -6.97 -7.80 -5.77
N ILE A 104 -5.88 -8.42 -6.22
CA ILE A 104 -5.83 -9.86 -6.50
C ILE A 104 -6.16 -10.67 -5.24
N LEU A 105 -5.62 -10.27 -4.10
CA LEU A 105 -5.85 -10.94 -2.81
C LEU A 105 -7.24 -10.63 -2.21
N ASN A 106 -7.90 -9.57 -2.66
CA ASN A 106 -9.21 -9.11 -2.18
C ASN A 106 -10.18 -8.84 -3.35
N PRO A 107 -10.56 -9.86 -4.14
CA PRO A 107 -11.32 -9.67 -5.38
C PRO A 107 -12.70 -9.03 -5.16
N ASN A 108 -13.31 -9.22 -4.01
CA ASN A 108 -14.64 -8.71 -3.67
C ASN A 108 -14.62 -7.35 -2.97
N ARG A 109 -13.46 -6.79 -2.65
CA ARG A 109 -13.33 -5.50 -1.95
C ARG A 109 -12.95 -4.37 -2.90
N MET A 110 -13.28 -3.16 -2.53
CA MET A 110 -12.81 -1.98 -3.24
C MET A 110 -11.35 -1.71 -2.85
N VAL A 111 -10.46 -1.65 -3.84
CA VAL A 111 -9.06 -1.24 -3.65
C VAL A 111 -8.84 0.04 -4.42
N LEU A 112 -8.40 1.08 -3.74
CA LEU A 112 -8.18 2.41 -4.28
C LEU A 112 -6.69 2.75 -4.24
N LEU A 113 -6.21 3.36 -5.30
CA LEU A 113 -4.88 3.96 -5.42
C LEU A 113 -5.04 5.47 -5.62
N PRO A 114 -4.50 6.32 -4.73
CA PRO A 114 -4.69 7.77 -4.80
C PRO A 114 -4.17 8.40 -6.09
N ASN A 115 -3.11 7.84 -6.69
CA ASN A 115 -2.57 8.27 -7.96
C ASN A 115 -2.30 7.06 -8.86
N LEU A 116 -3.03 6.93 -9.97
CA LEU A 116 -2.90 5.84 -10.93
C LEU A 116 -1.57 5.86 -11.71
N GLU A 117 -0.89 7.00 -11.75
CA GLU A 117 0.42 7.18 -12.39
C GLU A 117 1.59 6.86 -11.45
N ALA A 118 1.31 6.48 -10.19
CA ALA A 118 2.34 6.05 -9.25
C ALA A 118 2.96 4.71 -9.72
N GLY A 119 3.93 4.80 -10.60
CA GLY A 119 4.64 3.69 -11.24
C GLY A 119 5.85 3.19 -10.45
N CYS A 120 6.45 2.13 -10.97
CA CYS A 120 7.71 1.56 -10.46
C CYS A 120 8.52 1.06 -11.65
N SER A 121 9.72 1.58 -11.85
CA SER A 121 10.60 1.20 -12.96
C SER A 121 10.92 -0.29 -13.01
N LEU A 122 10.97 -0.96 -11.87
CA LEU A 122 11.11 -2.42 -11.82
C LEU A 122 9.87 -3.14 -12.34
N ALA A 123 8.68 -2.63 -12.05
CA ALA A 123 7.42 -3.24 -12.50
C ALA A 123 7.22 -3.08 -14.02
N GLU A 124 7.78 -2.03 -14.59
CA GLU A 124 7.70 -1.72 -16.03
C GLU A 124 8.80 -2.40 -16.85
N GLY A 125 9.77 -3.04 -16.18
CA GLY A 125 10.92 -3.69 -16.83
C GLY A 125 10.60 -4.99 -17.57
N ILE A 126 9.41 -5.59 -17.39
CA ILE A 126 8.96 -6.80 -18.05
C ILE A 126 7.43 -6.77 -18.25
N THR A 127 6.99 -7.20 -19.42
CA THR A 127 5.58 -7.29 -19.79
C THR A 127 5.07 -8.71 -19.79
N ALA A 128 3.75 -8.90 -19.88
CA ALA A 128 3.16 -10.22 -20.06
C ALA A 128 3.59 -10.88 -21.38
N ASP A 129 3.83 -10.10 -22.43
CA ASP A 129 4.27 -10.63 -23.73
C ASP A 129 5.73 -11.11 -23.67
N ASP A 130 6.60 -10.41 -22.95
CA ASP A 130 7.98 -10.89 -22.70
C ASP A 130 7.95 -12.24 -21.97
N VAL A 131 7.09 -12.40 -20.98
CA VAL A 131 6.95 -13.68 -20.26
C VAL A 131 6.42 -14.79 -21.18
N ARG A 132 5.45 -14.49 -22.04
CA ARG A 132 4.96 -15.47 -23.04
C ARG A 132 6.06 -15.91 -23.99
N ALA A 133 6.83 -14.95 -24.51
CA ALA A 133 7.99 -15.25 -25.38
C ALA A 133 9.06 -16.11 -24.67
N LEU A 134 9.31 -15.85 -23.38
CA LEU A 134 10.21 -16.69 -22.59
C LEU A 134 9.66 -18.12 -22.40
N LYS A 135 8.36 -18.30 -22.16
CA LYS A 135 7.74 -19.62 -22.05
C LYS A 135 7.80 -20.41 -23.37
N GLU A 136 7.64 -19.74 -24.51
CA GLU A 136 7.83 -20.36 -25.83
C GLU A 136 9.28 -20.80 -26.06
N ARG A 137 10.25 -19.98 -25.65
CA ARG A 137 11.67 -20.27 -25.79
C ARG A 137 12.16 -21.39 -24.86
N PHE A 138 11.54 -21.52 -23.69
CA PHE A 138 11.93 -22.48 -22.65
C PHE A 138 10.71 -23.30 -22.20
N PRO A 139 10.17 -24.19 -23.07
CA PRO A 139 8.97 -24.94 -22.77
C PRO A 139 9.17 -25.85 -21.55
N GLY A 140 8.18 -25.80 -20.64
CA GLY A 140 8.17 -26.57 -19.40
C GLY A 140 8.99 -25.97 -18.24
N ALA A 141 9.73 -24.90 -18.46
CA ALA A 141 10.40 -24.19 -17.38
C ALA A 141 9.41 -23.31 -16.59
N PRO A 142 9.38 -23.39 -15.25
CA PRO A 142 8.52 -22.54 -14.45
C PRO A 142 9.01 -21.09 -14.48
N VAL A 143 8.11 -20.14 -14.67
CA VAL A 143 8.40 -18.72 -14.62
C VAL A 143 8.12 -18.17 -13.22
N VAL A 144 9.16 -17.67 -12.57
CA VAL A 144 9.10 -17.00 -11.28
C VAL A 144 9.27 -15.50 -11.48
N SER A 145 8.24 -14.71 -11.21
CA SER A 145 8.31 -13.25 -11.27
C SER A 145 8.56 -12.64 -9.90
N TYR A 146 9.30 -11.56 -9.89
CA TYR A 146 9.41 -10.73 -8.70
C TYR A 146 8.10 -10.00 -8.44
N VAL A 147 7.74 -9.76 -7.19
CA VAL A 147 6.45 -9.12 -6.82
C VAL A 147 6.26 -7.73 -7.44
N ASN A 148 7.37 -7.02 -7.74
CA ASN A 148 7.37 -5.74 -8.44
C ASN A 148 7.12 -5.94 -9.94
N THR A 149 5.98 -6.45 -10.30
CA THR A 149 5.47 -6.59 -11.67
C THR A 149 3.98 -6.27 -11.69
N HIS A 150 3.45 -5.88 -12.84
CA HIS A 150 2.02 -5.61 -13.01
C HIS A 150 1.17 -6.89 -12.93
N ALA A 151 -0.12 -6.74 -12.68
CA ALA A 151 -1.05 -7.86 -12.56
C ALA A 151 -1.07 -8.74 -13.82
N GLU A 152 -0.98 -8.15 -15.01
CA GLU A 152 -0.93 -8.87 -16.28
C GLU A 152 0.31 -9.78 -16.42
N THR A 153 1.47 -9.33 -15.94
CA THR A 153 2.71 -10.13 -15.89
C THR A 153 2.57 -11.27 -14.89
N LYS A 154 1.96 -10.99 -13.71
CA LYS A 154 1.66 -12.03 -12.72
C LYS A 154 0.69 -13.09 -13.25
N ALA A 155 -0.29 -12.69 -14.04
CA ALA A 155 -1.30 -13.60 -14.62
C ALA A 155 -0.71 -14.66 -15.58
N VAL A 156 0.45 -14.38 -16.17
CA VAL A 156 1.15 -15.31 -17.07
C VAL A 156 2.39 -15.96 -16.43
N SER A 157 2.71 -15.59 -15.19
CA SER A 157 3.78 -16.21 -14.39
C SER A 157 3.22 -17.38 -13.59
N ASP A 158 4.06 -18.35 -13.27
CA ASP A 158 3.65 -19.54 -12.50
C ASP A 158 3.75 -19.27 -11.00
N TYR A 159 4.73 -18.43 -10.59
CA TYR A 159 4.99 -18.06 -9.20
C TYR A 159 5.40 -16.61 -9.07
N CYS A 160 5.17 -16.04 -7.89
CA CYS A 160 5.69 -14.72 -7.51
C CYS A 160 6.45 -14.79 -6.19
N CYS A 161 7.56 -14.06 -6.10
CA CYS A 161 8.37 -14.00 -4.90
C CYS A 161 8.88 -12.57 -4.60
N THR A 162 9.49 -12.43 -3.44
CA THR A 162 10.33 -11.29 -3.06
C THR A 162 11.73 -11.80 -2.75
N SER A 163 12.70 -10.89 -2.53
CA SER A 163 14.04 -11.28 -2.08
C SER A 163 14.01 -12.13 -0.79
N GLY A 164 13.03 -11.87 0.09
CA GLY A 164 12.92 -12.54 1.38
C GLY A 164 12.46 -14.00 1.32
N ASN A 165 11.88 -14.46 0.21
CA ASN A 165 11.38 -15.84 0.06
C ASN A 165 11.82 -16.54 -1.24
N ALA A 166 12.67 -15.91 -2.04
CA ALA A 166 13.11 -16.46 -3.33
C ALA A 166 13.87 -17.80 -3.15
N ASP A 167 14.77 -17.90 -2.18
CA ASP A 167 15.51 -19.14 -1.89
C ASP A 167 14.57 -20.30 -1.54
N ALA A 168 13.60 -20.05 -0.66
CA ALA A 168 12.60 -21.06 -0.27
C ALA A 168 11.76 -21.53 -1.46
N LEU A 169 11.36 -20.59 -2.36
CA LEU A 169 10.60 -20.91 -3.55
C LEU A 169 11.46 -21.75 -4.55
N VAL A 170 12.70 -21.35 -4.80
CA VAL A 170 13.59 -22.11 -5.69
C VAL A 170 13.80 -23.54 -5.17
N ARG A 171 14.03 -23.72 -3.87
CA ARG A 171 14.13 -25.05 -3.26
C ARG A 171 12.84 -25.88 -3.42
N TYR A 172 11.69 -25.25 -3.31
CA TYR A 172 10.39 -25.90 -3.54
C TYR A 172 10.25 -26.40 -4.99
N LEU A 173 10.72 -25.62 -5.97
CA LEU A 173 10.63 -25.96 -7.39
C LEU A 173 11.63 -27.02 -7.84
N LEU A 174 12.71 -27.25 -7.09
CA LEU A 174 13.76 -28.24 -7.39
C LEU A 174 13.47 -29.61 -6.76
N ASN A 175 12.47 -29.75 -5.89
CA ASN A 175 12.03 -31.01 -5.28
C ASN A 175 10.75 -31.54 -5.95
#